data_364b34d71dcb9d06dcd998b928be871d
#
_entry.id   364b34d71dcb9d06dcd998b928be871d
#
_cell.length_a   1.000
_cell.length_b   1.000
_cell.length_c   1.000
_cell.angle_alpha   90.00
_cell.angle_beta   90.00
_cell.angle_gamma   90.00
#
_symmetry.space_group_name_H-M   'P 1'
#
loop_
_entity.id
_entity.type
_entity.pdbx_description
1 polymer ?
#
loop_
_entity_poly.entity_id
_entity_poly.type
_entity_poly.pdbx_seq_one_letter_code
_entity_poly.pdbx_strand_id
1 'polypeptide(L)'
;MEFENKEVVNRPLVSVIIPIYNVGTTIYRMIECLEQQTFQMFELILVNDGSTDESEEICKTIIRNHQNYYLYSKENQGAFSARNLGIEKANGAYLTFLDADDKIDSNYLEILFHNCMGTDIAVCDVAVYKEDTEISRFTGGNQKITQTQALNKLLVRKEINSGPCGKMFSQKIIEEVRFPFLRVYEDILFVLECFCKVREITVTDKTTYYYMQEDTGTMGRMAKSPSVDIIAATEKIMDFIADRRDLSEECTYITISHLYQYALPVAIQNNYRGCEFILKTQILYRKYMEQILKCKAMPWKEKVIFYLYAHGYVYTNKFIKKIQR
;
A
#
# COMPACT_ATOMS: atom_id res chain seq x y z
N MET A 1 35.59 -15.20 -40.45
CA MET A 1 34.66 -15.47 -39.33
C MET A 1 34.55 -14.14 -38.57
N GLU A 2 33.55 -13.37 -38.94
CA GLU A 2 33.20 -12.13 -38.25
C GLU A 2 32.49 -12.52 -36.95
N PHE A 3 33.09 -12.17 -35.81
CA PHE A 3 32.41 -12.24 -34.53
C PHE A 3 31.46 -11.07 -34.49
N GLU A 4 30.17 -11.32 -34.69
CA GLU A 4 29.11 -10.36 -34.34
C GLU A 4 29.26 -9.98 -32.87
N ASN A 5 29.68 -8.75 -32.61
CA ASN A 5 29.53 -8.12 -31.34
C ASN A 5 28.04 -8.05 -31.03
N LYS A 6 27.50 -9.06 -30.36
CA LYS A 6 26.23 -8.91 -29.66
C LYS A 6 26.46 -7.84 -28.60
N GLU A 7 25.90 -6.64 -28.81
CA GLU A 7 25.69 -5.67 -27.78
C GLU A 7 25.07 -6.42 -26.58
N VAL A 8 25.84 -6.52 -25.52
CA VAL A 8 25.30 -6.95 -24.22
C VAL A 8 24.33 -5.86 -23.83
N VAL A 9 23.07 -6.02 -24.21
CA VAL A 9 21.99 -5.17 -23.73
C VAL A 9 22.01 -5.35 -22.22
N ASN A 10 22.51 -4.34 -21.53
CA ASN A 10 22.61 -4.32 -20.09
C ASN A 10 21.17 -4.19 -19.54
N ARG A 11 20.45 -5.34 -19.47
CA ARG A 11 19.07 -5.35 -18.98
C ARG A 11 19.08 -4.92 -17.52
N PRO A 12 18.21 -3.99 -17.12
CA PRO A 12 18.09 -3.62 -15.73
C PRO A 12 17.72 -4.84 -14.90
N LEU A 13 18.27 -4.96 -13.71
CA LEU A 13 17.86 -6.02 -12.78
C LEU A 13 16.63 -5.62 -12.00
N VAL A 14 16.45 -4.32 -11.73
CA VAL A 14 15.34 -3.76 -10.95
C VAL A 14 14.63 -2.68 -11.77
N SER A 15 13.30 -2.74 -11.84
CA SER A 15 12.45 -1.64 -12.31
C SER A 15 11.88 -0.90 -11.10
N VAL A 16 12.19 0.39 -10.99
CA VAL A 16 11.63 1.30 -9.99
C VAL A 16 10.45 2.03 -10.63
N ILE A 17 9.25 1.89 -10.07
CA ILE A 17 8.01 2.46 -10.63
C ILE A 17 7.51 3.56 -9.69
N ILE A 18 7.33 4.78 -10.24
CA ILE A 18 6.84 5.94 -9.48
C ILE A 18 5.61 6.53 -10.20
N PRO A 19 4.42 6.45 -9.60
CA PRO A 19 3.25 7.19 -10.10
C PRO A 19 3.43 8.70 -9.83
N ILE A 20 3.09 9.52 -10.81
CA ILE A 20 3.23 10.99 -10.77
C ILE A 20 1.85 11.60 -10.96
N TYR A 21 1.38 12.40 -10.01
CA TYR A 21 0.18 13.22 -10.14
C TYR A 21 0.25 14.45 -9.25
N ASN A 22 0.47 15.63 -9.83
CA ASN A 22 0.56 16.91 -9.14
C ASN A 22 1.54 16.90 -7.95
N VAL A 23 2.76 16.43 -8.21
CA VAL A 23 3.83 16.33 -7.20
C VAL A 23 4.78 17.53 -7.24
N GLY A 24 4.72 18.36 -8.33
CA GLY A 24 5.57 19.51 -8.48
C GLY A 24 7.05 19.21 -8.25
N THR A 25 7.71 20.05 -7.47
CA THR A 25 9.14 19.90 -7.18
C THR A 25 9.50 18.83 -6.15
N THR A 26 8.53 18.20 -5.48
CA THR A 26 8.81 17.16 -4.46
C THR A 26 9.50 15.94 -5.05
N ILE A 27 9.30 15.66 -6.35
CA ILE A 27 9.95 14.57 -7.08
C ILE A 27 11.48 14.64 -7.03
N TYR A 28 12.08 15.84 -6.99
CA TYR A 28 13.53 15.99 -6.97
C TYR A 28 14.18 15.28 -5.77
N ARG A 29 13.53 15.31 -4.61
CA ARG A 29 14.00 14.62 -3.41
C ARG A 29 14.11 13.10 -3.61
N MET A 30 13.13 12.50 -4.26
CA MET A 30 13.17 11.06 -4.59
C MET A 30 14.23 10.75 -5.64
N ILE A 31 14.40 11.63 -6.64
CA ILE A 31 15.46 11.46 -7.65
C ILE A 31 16.84 11.53 -7.00
N GLU A 32 17.09 12.47 -6.10
CA GLU A 32 18.35 12.54 -5.34
C GLU A 32 18.59 11.24 -4.54
N CYS A 33 17.56 10.68 -3.91
CA CYS A 33 17.69 9.39 -3.22
C CYS A 33 18.05 8.24 -4.18
N LEU A 34 17.51 8.25 -5.41
CA LEU A 34 17.80 7.23 -6.43
C LEU A 34 19.20 7.40 -7.03
N GLU A 35 19.65 8.61 -7.24
CA GLU A 35 21.04 8.90 -7.70
C GLU A 35 22.09 8.46 -6.69
N GLN A 36 21.75 8.50 -5.39
CA GLN A 36 22.64 8.09 -4.29
C GLN A 36 22.59 6.58 -3.98
N GLN A 37 21.80 5.79 -4.70
CA GLN A 37 21.74 4.35 -4.45
C GLN A 37 23.07 3.66 -4.70
N THR A 38 23.45 2.73 -3.81
CA THR A 38 24.63 1.87 -4.00
C THR A 38 24.46 0.88 -5.12
N PHE A 39 23.21 0.52 -5.47
CA PHE A 39 22.85 -0.38 -6.55
C PHE A 39 22.42 0.41 -7.79
N GLN A 40 23.18 0.30 -8.89
CA GLN A 40 23.00 1.10 -10.10
C GLN A 40 22.36 0.32 -11.28
N MET A 41 22.12 -0.99 -11.15
CA MET A 41 21.52 -1.81 -12.22
C MET A 41 19.99 -1.74 -12.21
N PHE A 42 19.43 -0.53 -12.24
CA PHE A 42 18.00 -0.31 -12.26
C PHE A 42 17.57 0.60 -13.42
N GLU A 43 16.31 0.51 -13.79
CA GLU A 43 15.60 1.51 -14.60
C GLU A 43 14.58 2.24 -13.74
N LEU A 44 14.32 3.50 -14.05
CA LEU A 44 13.27 4.31 -13.43
C LEU A 44 12.13 4.51 -14.43
N ILE A 45 10.92 4.17 -14.02
CA ILE A 45 9.69 4.31 -14.79
C ILE A 45 8.78 5.32 -14.06
N LEU A 46 8.77 6.56 -14.53
CA LEU A 46 7.86 7.60 -14.10
C LEU A 46 6.56 7.47 -14.91
N VAL A 47 5.43 7.40 -14.23
CA VAL A 47 4.12 7.32 -14.90
C VAL A 47 3.28 8.51 -14.49
N ASN A 48 3.20 9.52 -15.38
CA ASN A 48 2.36 10.70 -15.19
C ASN A 48 0.89 10.35 -15.44
N ASP A 49 0.09 10.40 -14.38
CA ASP A 49 -1.35 10.12 -14.39
C ASP A 49 -2.17 11.40 -14.66
N GLY A 50 -1.79 12.13 -15.71
CA GLY A 50 -2.50 13.33 -16.15
C GLY A 50 -2.38 14.50 -15.17
N SER A 51 -1.15 14.84 -14.74
CA SER A 51 -0.89 16.02 -13.91
C SER A 51 -1.33 17.30 -14.61
N THR A 52 -1.80 18.25 -13.82
CA THR A 52 -2.29 19.57 -14.28
C THR A 52 -1.36 20.71 -13.85
N ASP A 53 -0.30 20.39 -13.13
CA ASP A 53 0.77 21.29 -12.71
C ASP A 53 2.05 21.06 -13.54
N GLU A 54 3.20 21.62 -13.11
CA GLU A 54 4.49 21.48 -13.77
C GLU A 54 5.15 20.09 -13.67
N SER A 55 4.54 19.12 -13.00
CA SER A 55 5.13 17.79 -12.73
C SER A 55 5.62 17.09 -14.00
N GLU A 56 4.85 17.13 -15.09
CA GLU A 56 5.23 16.47 -16.35
C GLU A 56 6.49 17.09 -16.96
N GLU A 57 6.59 18.43 -16.98
CA GLU A 57 7.75 19.12 -17.52
C GLU A 57 9.01 18.92 -16.66
N ILE A 58 8.84 18.84 -15.36
CA ILE A 58 9.93 18.48 -14.42
C ILE A 58 10.41 17.07 -14.76
N CYS A 59 9.52 16.08 -14.89
CA CYS A 59 9.88 14.71 -15.25
C CYS A 59 10.59 14.64 -16.62
N LYS A 60 10.13 15.38 -17.63
CA LYS A 60 10.81 15.48 -18.94
C LYS A 60 12.23 16.01 -18.82
N THR A 61 12.46 16.94 -17.91
CA THR A 61 13.79 17.47 -17.63
C THR A 61 14.70 16.44 -16.96
N ILE A 62 14.17 15.70 -15.98
CA ILE A 62 14.88 14.63 -15.27
C ILE A 62 15.34 13.55 -16.26
N ILE A 63 14.44 13.00 -17.08
CA ILE A 63 14.77 11.88 -17.97
C ILE A 63 15.81 12.24 -19.05
N ARG A 64 15.93 13.52 -19.45
CA ARG A 64 16.95 13.95 -20.44
C ARG A 64 18.37 13.70 -19.99
N ASN A 65 18.61 13.64 -18.68
CA ASN A 65 19.95 13.48 -18.11
C ASN A 65 20.29 12.02 -17.78
N HIS A 66 19.35 11.08 -17.99
CA HIS A 66 19.50 9.68 -17.60
C HIS A 66 19.03 8.75 -18.72
N GLN A 67 19.90 7.83 -19.17
CA GLN A 67 19.58 6.90 -20.27
C GLN A 67 18.61 5.78 -19.87
N ASN A 68 18.52 5.48 -18.58
CA ASN A 68 17.69 4.41 -18.00
C ASN A 68 16.44 4.93 -17.27
N TYR A 69 16.07 6.21 -17.45
CA TYR A 69 14.87 6.81 -16.89
C TYR A 69 13.86 7.06 -18.00
N TYR A 70 12.62 6.64 -17.77
CA TYR A 70 11.53 6.68 -18.74
C TYR A 70 10.32 7.41 -18.16
N LEU A 71 9.63 8.17 -19.00
CA LEU A 71 8.37 8.85 -18.68
C LEU A 71 7.26 8.35 -19.59
N TYR A 72 6.17 7.89 -19.00
CA TYR A 72 4.93 7.55 -19.70
C TYR A 72 3.81 8.43 -19.16
N SER A 73 3.06 9.09 -20.06
CA SER A 73 1.91 9.93 -19.69
C SER A 73 0.61 9.29 -20.14
N LYS A 74 -0.44 9.43 -19.32
CA LYS A 74 -1.79 8.94 -19.58
C LYS A 74 -2.83 9.87 -18.96
N GLU A 75 -4.10 9.71 -19.35
CA GLU A 75 -5.22 10.38 -18.69
C GLU A 75 -5.37 9.88 -17.23
N ASN A 76 -5.79 10.79 -16.33
CA ASN A 76 -5.94 10.50 -14.91
C ASN A 76 -6.99 9.41 -14.64
N GLN A 77 -6.54 8.31 -14.06
CA GLN A 77 -7.39 7.21 -13.62
C GLN A 77 -7.08 6.76 -12.19
N GLY A 78 -6.06 7.34 -11.56
CA GLY A 78 -5.62 7.03 -10.20
C GLY A 78 -4.36 6.19 -10.14
N ALA A 79 -3.76 6.15 -8.94
CA ALA A 79 -2.46 5.54 -8.69
C ALA A 79 -2.39 4.05 -9.11
N PHE A 80 -3.49 3.28 -8.95
CA PHE A 80 -3.56 1.90 -9.40
C PHE A 80 -3.28 1.76 -10.90
N SER A 81 -3.85 2.66 -11.71
CA SER A 81 -3.70 2.63 -13.17
C SER A 81 -2.28 3.02 -13.59
N ALA A 82 -1.69 4.02 -12.92
CA ALA A 82 -0.32 4.42 -13.16
C ALA A 82 0.67 3.30 -12.79
N ARG A 83 0.49 2.66 -11.63
CA ARG A 83 1.33 1.53 -11.22
C ARG A 83 1.19 0.34 -12.16
N ASN A 84 -0.03 0.03 -12.64
CA ASN A 84 -0.24 -1.05 -13.62
C ASN A 84 0.44 -0.76 -14.95
N LEU A 85 0.38 0.47 -15.46
CA LEU A 85 1.13 0.86 -16.66
C LEU A 85 2.65 0.74 -16.42
N GLY A 86 3.14 1.13 -15.25
CA GLY A 86 4.53 0.95 -14.87
C GLY A 86 4.96 -0.52 -14.89
N ILE A 87 4.12 -1.44 -14.39
CA ILE A 87 4.35 -2.89 -14.46
C ILE A 87 4.45 -3.36 -15.92
N GLU A 88 3.59 -2.88 -16.81
CA GLU A 88 3.60 -3.26 -18.23
C GLU A 88 4.86 -2.78 -18.97
N LYS A 89 5.47 -1.71 -18.51
CA LYS A 89 6.68 -1.10 -19.10
C LYS A 89 7.98 -1.60 -18.48
N ALA A 90 7.89 -2.32 -17.36
CA ALA A 90 9.04 -2.81 -16.62
C ALA A 90 9.78 -3.94 -17.37
N ASN A 91 11.12 -3.82 -17.42
CA ASN A 91 12.01 -4.80 -18.05
C ASN A 91 12.90 -5.51 -17.00
N GLY A 92 12.92 -5.04 -15.76
CA GLY A 92 13.71 -5.61 -14.67
C GLY A 92 13.18 -6.97 -14.21
N ALA A 93 14.08 -7.84 -13.76
CA ALA A 93 13.71 -9.13 -13.16
C ALA A 93 13.01 -8.95 -11.80
N TYR A 94 13.17 -7.80 -11.18
CA TYR A 94 12.54 -7.41 -9.91
C TYR A 94 11.93 -6.01 -10.04
N LEU A 95 10.84 -5.77 -9.30
CA LEU A 95 10.14 -4.49 -9.31
C LEU A 95 9.98 -3.95 -7.89
N THR A 96 10.10 -2.63 -7.73
CA THR A 96 9.76 -1.91 -6.51
C THR A 96 8.94 -0.67 -6.85
N PHE A 97 8.07 -0.27 -5.92
CA PHE A 97 7.23 0.91 -6.07
C PHE A 97 7.68 1.95 -5.04
N LEU A 98 7.76 3.20 -5.48
CA LEU A 98 8.06 4.35 -4.63
C LEU A 98 7.02 5.43 -4.88
N ASP A 99 6.74 6.26 -3.89
CA ASP A 99 5.93 7.46 -4.07
C ASP A 99 6.85 8.68 -4.17
N ALA A 100 6.49 9.66 -5.01
CA ALA A 100 7.37 10.76 -5.40
C ALA A 100 7.71 11.73 -4.25
N ASP A 101 6.89 11.75 -3.19
CA ASP A 101 7.00 12.60 -2.02
C ASP A 101 7.72 11.96 -0.82
N ASP A 102 8.17 10.72 -0.97
CA ASP A 102 8.84 9.95 0.08
C ASP A 102 10.38 10.00 0.01
N LYS A 103 11.06 9.20 0.85
CA LYS A 103 12.54 9.03 0.87
C LYS A 103 12.91 7.57 1.07
N ILE A 104 14.14 7.20 0.69
CA ILE A 104 14.72 5.88 0.90
C ILE A 104 16.19 5.99 1.35
N ASP A 105 16.67 4.97 2.08
CA ASP A 105 18.09 4.85 2.37
C ASP A 105 18.90 4.61 1.09
N SER A 106 20.18 5.01 1.10
CA SER A 106 21.08 4.85 -0.05
C SER A 106 21.37 3.39 -0.43
N ASN A 107 21.13 2.43 0.45
CA ASN A 107 21.29 1.00 0.22
C ASN A 107 19.96 0.26 -0.04
N TYR A 108 18.85 0.99 -0.23
CA TYR A 108 17.51 0.44 -0.32
C TYR A 108 17.38 -0.60 -1.44
N LEU A 109 17.78 -0.25 -2.66
CA LEU A 109 17.69 -1.16 -3.81
C LEU A 109 18.58 -2.39 -3.63
N GLU A 110 19.81 -2.21 -3.15
CA GLU A 110 20.76 -3.29 -2.93
C GLU A 110 20.29 -4.30 -1.90
N ILE A 111 19.84 -3.84 -0.74
CA ILE A 111 19.38 -4.70 0.35
C ILE A 111 18.12 -5.45 -0.06
N LEU A 112 17.13 -4.77 -0.66
CA LEU A 112 15.91 -5.44 -1.10
C LEU A 112 16.19 -6.44 -2.22
N PHE A 113 17.04 -6.11 -3.19
CA PHE A 113 17.42 -7.01 -4.28
C PHE A 113 18.03 -8.31 -3.75
N HIS A 114 19.03 -8.23 -2.89
CA HIS A 114 19.68 -9.42 -2.32
C HIS A 114 18.72 -10.28 -1.48
N ASN A 115 17.82 -9.64 -0.73
CA ASN A 115 16.84 -10.38 0.07
C ASN A 115 15.72 -10.99 -0.78
N CYS A 116 15.36 -10.38 -1.91
CA CYS A 116 14.31 -10.85 -2.80
C CYS A 116 14.73 -12.08 -3.61
N MET A 117 16.02 -12.20 -4.00
CA MET A 117 16.53 -13.32 -4.79
C MET A 117 16.23 -14.71 -4.19
N GLY A 118 16.08 -14.79 -2.86
CA GLY A 118 15.87 -16.07 -2.17
C GLY A 118 14.41 -16.41 -1.83
N THR A 119 13.47 -15.45 -2.00
CA THR A 119 12.06 -15.61 -1.55
C THR A 119 11.02 -15.02 -2.49
N ASP A 120 11.43 -14.47 -3.63
CA ASP A 120 10.59 -13.73 -4.59
C ASP A 120 9.96 -12.42 -4.05
N ILE A 121 9.93 -12.19 -2.74
CA ILE A 121 9.46 -10.94 -2.10
C ILE A 121 10.37 -10.58 -0.91
N ALA A 122 10.84 -9.34 -0.89
CA ALA A 122 11.53 -8.74 0.25
C ALA A 122 10.75 -7.53 0.77
N VAL A 123 10.77 -7.34 2.10
CA VAL A 123 10.09 -6.22 2.79
C VAL A 123 11.08 -5.57 3.74
N CYS A 124 11.25 -4.26 3.67
CA CYS A 124 12.07 -3.50 4.61
C CYS A 124 11.23 -2.77 5.66
N ASP A 125 11.91 -2.15 6.61
CA ASP A 125 11.29 -1.24 7.56
C ASP A 125 10.63 -0.05 6.83
N VAL A 126 9.50 0.41 7.37
CA VAL A 126 8.83 1.62 6.93
C VAL A 126 8.66 2.55 8.12
N ALA A 127 9.34 3.68 8.10
CA ALA A 127 9.21 4.73 9.10
C ALA A 127 8.22 5.79 8.60
N VAL A 128 7.23 6.13 9.40
CA VAL A 128 6.22 7.15 9.07
C VAL A 128 6.60 8.45 9.73
N TYR A 129 6.77 9.48 8.93
CA TYR A 129 7.10 10.83 9.38
C TYR A 129 5.91 11.78 9.17
N LYS A 130 5.68 12.63 10.15
CA LYS A 130 4.86 13.83 9.98
C LYS A 130 5.75 15.04 10.26
N GLU A 131 5.91 15.92 9.27
CA GLU A 131 6.96 16.92 9.27
C GLU A 131 8.33 16.23 9.47
N ASP A 132 9.13 16.63 10.45
CA ASP A 132 10.44 16.03 10.74
C ASP A 132 10.43 15.01 11.89
N THR A 133 9.23 14.57 12.33
CA THR A 133 9.06 13.67 13.47
C THR A 133 8.61 12.29 13.04
N GLU A 134 9.35 11.24 13.42
CA GLU A 134 8.89 9.86 13.27
C GLU A 134 7.72 9.60 14.23
N ILE A 135 6.55 9.30 13.68
CA ILE A 135 5.32 9.06 14.45
C ILE A 135 4.98 7.58 14.60
N SER A 136 5.48 6.74 13.71
CA SER A 136 5.35 5.28 13.81
C SER A 136 6.37 4.57 12.91
N ARG A 137 6.57 3.27 13.17
CA ARG A 137 7.45 2.42 12.36
C ARG A 137 6.88 1.03 12.23
N PHE A 138 6.96 0.49 11.02
CA PHE A 138 6.72 -0.92 10.73
C PHE A 138 8.08 -1.60 10.65
N THR A 139 8.29 -2.62 11.49
CA THR A 139 9.54 -3.39 11.49
C THR A 139 9.25 -4.87 11.67
N GLY A 140 9.74 -5.67 10.73
CA GLY A 140 9.58 -7.14 10.74
C GLY A 140 10.82 -7.87 11.27
N GLY A 141 11.89 -7.11 11.61
CA GLY A 141 13.21 -7.65 11.93
C GLY A 141 13.96 -8.13 10.70
N ASN A 142 14.92 -9.04 10.86
CA ASN A 142 15.78 -9.54 9.79
C ASN A 142 15.71 -11.06 9.71
N GLN A 143 14.73 -11.60 8.97
CA GLN A 143 14.46 -13.04 8.92
C GLN A 143 13.56 -13.42 7.72
N LYS A 144 13.53 -14.71 7.41
CA LYS A 144 12.49 -15.28 6.56
C LYS A 144 11.26 -15.62 7.39
N ILE A 145 10.10 -15.32 6.86
CA ILE A 145 8.80 -15.65 7.49
C ILE A 145 7.90 -16.36 6.49
N THR A 146 7.05 -17.25 7.00
CA THR A 146 6.11 -18.01 6.17
C THR A 146 5.02 -17.11 5.58
N GLN A 147 4.35 -17.57 4.51
CA GLN A 147 3.19 -16.90 3.93
C GLN A 147 2.14 -16.52 4.98
N THR A 148 1.76 -17.48 5.85
CA THR A 148 0.76 -17.23 6.90
C THR A 148 1.20 -16.14 7.88
N GLN A 149 2.47 -16.13 8.28
CA GLN A 149 3.02 -15.06 9.13
C GLN A 149 2.99 -13.71 8.41
N ALA A 150 3.38 -13.67 7.14
CA ALA A 150 3.38 -12.46 6.32
C ALA A 150 1.96 -11.88 6.16
N LEU A 151 0.98 -12.74 5.86
CA LEU A 151 -0.43 -12.36 5.74
C LEU A 151 -1.01 -11.83 7.06
N ASN A 152 -0.71 -12.48 8.19
CA ASN A 152 -1.10 -11.99 9.51
C ASN A 152 -0.51 -10.60 9.79
N LYS A 153 0.81 -10.41 9.59
CA LYS A 153 1.49 -9.12 9.83
C LYS A 153 0.94 -8.00 8.92
N LEU A 154 0.66 -8.31 7.65
CA LEU A 154 0.04 -7.39 6.70
C LEU A 154 -1.36 -6.95 7.16
N LEU A 155 -2.24 -7.90 7.49
CA LEU A 155 -3.64 -7.62 7.83
C LEU A 155 -3.79 -7.00 9.22
N VAL A 156 -2.92 -7.33 10.16
CA VAL A 156 -2.86 -6.69 11.48
C VAL A 156 -2.22 -5.29 11.42
N ARG A 157 -1.47 -4.97 10.35
CA ARG A 157 -0.89 -3.63 10.09
C ARG A 157 0.01 -3.13 11.23
N LYS A 158 0.80 -4.00 11.84
CA LYS A 158 1.73 -3.61 12.92
C LYS A 158 3.20 -3.70 12.51
N GLU A 159 3.57 -4.76 11.82
CA GLU A 159 4.98 -5.03 11.48
C GLU A 159 5.26 -4.90 9.98
N ILE A 160 4.23 -5.06 9.14
CA ILE A 160 4.31 -4.85 7.69
C ILE A 160 3.28 -3.79 7.29
N ASN A 161 3.73 -2.73 6.61
CA ASN A 161 2.84 -1.73 6.05
C ASN A 161 1.98 -2.31 4.93
N SER A 162 0.79 -1.76 4.72
CA SER A 162 -0.18 -2.27 3.74
C SER A 162 0.18 -1.96 2.28
N GLY A 163 0.94 -0.90 2.04
CA GLY A 163 1.27 -0.44 0.69
C GLY A 163 2.38 -1.25 0.00
N PRO A 164 2.58 -1.08 -1.31
CA PRO A 164 3.63 -1.72 -2.07
C PRO A 164 5.02 -1.11 -1.82
N CYS A 165 5.09 0.14 -1.33
CA CYS A 165 6.33 0.81 -0.97
C CYS A 165 7.01 0.12 0.22
N GLY A 166 8.34 0.14 0.25
CA GLY A 166 9.13 -0.64 1.21
C GLY A 166 9.18 -2.13 0.88
N LYS A 167 8.86 -2.51 -0.36
CA LYS A 167 8.87 -3.90 -0.84
C LYS A 167 9.51 -4.02 -2.21
N MET A 168 10.09 -5.19 -2.47
CA MET A 168 10.53 -5.61 -3.79
C MET A 168 9.92 -6.96 -4.13
N PHE A 169 9.53 -7.12 -5.37
CA PHE A 169 8.85 -8.30 -5.89
C PHE A 169 9.60 -8.85 -7.10
N SER A 170 9.72 -10.17 -7.23
CA SER A 170 10.20 -10.75 -8.48
C SER A 170 9.17 -10.55 -9.59
N GLN A 171 9.64 -10.37 -10.84
CA GLN A 171 8.77 -10.23 -12.01
C GLN A 171 7.79 -11.39 -12.13
N LYS A 172 8.23 -12.61 -11.82
CA LYS A 172 7.41 -13.82 -11.82
C LYS A 172 6.11 -13.68 -10.99
N ILE A 173 6.16 -12.98 -9.85
CA ILE A 173 4.97 -12.71 -9.02
C ILE A 173 4.09 -11.63 -9.67
N ILE A 174 4.73 -10.58 -10.18
CA ILE A 174 4.02 -9.41 -10.74
C ILE A 174 3.36 -9.71 -12.09
N GLU A 175 3.85 -10.68 -12.88
CA GLU A 175 3.24 -11.05 -14.15
C GLU A 175 1.75 -11.42 -14.02
N GLU A 176 1.36 -12.04 -12.90
CA GLU A 176 0.00 -12.53 -12.65
C GLU A 176 -0.85 -11.59 -11.79
N VAL A 177 -0.26 -10.55 -11.16
CA VAL A 177 -0.94 -9.69 -10.20
C VAL A 177 -1.02 -8.25 -10.72
N ARG A 178 -2.19 -7.62 -10.53
CA ARG A 178 -2.41 -6.21 -10.89
C ARG A 178 -3.11 -5.48 -9.74
N PHE A 179 -2.84 -4.18 -9.63
CA PHE A 179 -3.62 -3.33 -8.74
C PHE A 179 -5.09 -3.33 -9.20
N PRO A 180 -6.03 -3.62 -8.31
CA PRO A 180 -7.46 -3.63 -8.65
C PRO A 180 -7.96 -2.21 -8.96
N PHE A 181 -9.05 -2.13 -9.72
CA PHE A 181 -9.71 -0.86 -10.07
C PHE A 181 -10.41 -0.25 -8.84
N LEU A 182 -9.62 0.30 -7.93
CA LEU A 182 -10.06 1.06 -6.76
C LEU A 182 -9.18 2.31 -6.65
N ARG A 183 -9.77 3.43 -6.27
CA ARG A 183 -9.03 4.69 -6.11
C ARG A 183 -8.28 4.79 -4.79
N VAL A 184 -8.66 3.96 -3.81
CA VAL A 184 -8.03 3.84 -2.49
C VAL A 184 -8.12 2.40 -2.02
N TYR A 185 -7.16 1.98 -1.20
CA TYR A 185 -7.03 0.59 -0.69
C TYR A 185 -6.79 -0.48 -1.77
N GLU A 186 -6.41 -0.06 -2.98
CA GLU A 186 -5.93 -0.94 -4.03
C GLU A 186 -4.61 -1.61 -3.64
N ASP A 187 -3.82 -0.89 -2.86
CA ASP A 187 -2.48 -1.23 -2.41
C ASP A 187 -2.45 -2.49 -1.52
N ILE A 188 -3.28 -2.53 -0.48
CA ILE A 188 -3.33 -3.71 0.41
C ILE A 188 -3.82 -4.95 -0.32
N LEU A 189 -4.76 -4.82 -1.26
CA LEU A 189 -5.26 -5.95 -2.04
C LEU A 189 -4.18 -6.48 -3.00
N PHE A 190 -3.40 -5.60 -3.62
CA PHE A 190 -2.27 -5.98 -4.45
C PHE A 190 -1.21 -6.74 -3.63
N VAL A 191 -0.80 -6.19 -2.48
CA VAL A 191 0.20 -6.85 -1.63
C VAL A 191 -0.31 -8.18 -1.07
N LEU A 192 -1.60 -8.24 -0.69
CA LEU A 192 -2.25 -9.46 -0.22
C LEU A 192 -2.17 -10.57 -1.28
N GLU A 193 -2.49 -10.23 -2.53
CA GLU A 193 -2.45 -11.18 -3.65
C GLU A 193 -1.01 -11.63 -3.95
N CYS A 194 -0.03 -10.71 -3.94
CA CYS A 194 1.38 -11.06 -4.09
C CYS A 194 1.85 -12.04 -2.99
N PHE A 195 1.48 -11.80 -1.73
CA PHE A 195 1.86 -12.68 -0.63
C PHE A 195 1.22 -14.07 -0.74
N CYS A 196 0.04 -14.18 -1.37
CA CYS A 196 -0.58 -15.47 -1.65
C CYS A 196 0.17 -16.31 -2.70
N LYS A 197 1.04 -15.72 -3.51
CA LYS A 197 1.80 -16.41 -4.57
C LYS A 197 3.10 -17.05 -4.07
N VAL A 198 3.56 -16.76 -2.87
CA VAL A 198 4.82 -17.22 -2.31
C VAL A 198 4.63 -18.11 -1.10
N ARG A 199 5.62 -18.94 -0.77
CA ARG A 199 5.61 -19.76 0.46
C ARG A 199 6.19 -19.02 1.65
N GLU A 200 7.17 -18.16 1.38
CA GLU A 200 7.87 -17.36 2.38
C GLU A 200 8.30 -16.02 1.77
N ILE A 201 8.54 -15.03 2.62
CA ILE A 201 9.13 -13.75 2.27
C ILE A 201 10.32 -13.44 3.17
N THR A 202 11.22 -12.57 2.74
CA THR A 202 12.25 -12.02 3.61
C THR A 202 11.80 -10.66 4.15
N VAL A 203 11.87 -10.48 5.47
CA VAL A 203 11.77 -9.16 6.12
C VAL A 203 13.15 -8.72 6.57
N THR A 204 13.47 -7.42 6.48
CA THR A 204 14.78 -6.87 6.84
C THR A 204 14.68 -5.50 7.49
N ASP A 205 15.49 -5.27 8.52
CA ASP A 205 15.68 -3.99 9.22
C ASP A 205 16.97 -3.26 8.76
N LYS A 206 17.62 -3.73 7.69
CA LYS A 206 18.92 -3.20 7.21
C LYS A 206 18.80 -1.99 6.30
N THR A 207 17.57 -1.62 5.93
CA THR A 207 17.24 -0.44 5.13
C THR A 207 15.84 0.03 5.47
N THR A 208 15.55 1.29 5.19
CA THR A 208 14.27 1.93 5.54
C THR A 208 13.69 2.68 4.36
N TYR A 209 12.37 2.57 4.23
CA TYR A 209 11.53 3.46 3.44
C TYR A 209 10.90 4.50 4.37
N TYR A 210 11.02 5.79 4.04
CA TYR A 210 10.52 6.90 4.85
C TYR A 210 9.24 7.44 4.21
N TYR A 211 8.09 7.07 4.77
CA TYR A 211 6.79 7.57 4.36
C TYR A 211 6.55 8.96 4.97
N MET A 212 6.50 9.98 4.10
CA MET A 212 6.33 11.38 4.51
C MET A 212 4.85 11.75 4.47
N GLN A 213 4.17 11.70 5.63
CA GLN A 213 2.73 11.94 5.72
C GLN A 213 2.42 13.43 5.66
N GLU A 214 1.65 13.85 4.64
CA GLU A 214 1.12 15.20 4.49
C GLU A 214 -0.40 15.25 4.71
N ASP A 215 -0.89 16.31 5.36
CA ASP A 215 -2.33 16.51 5.61
C ASP A 215 -3.15 16.73 4.32
N THR A 216 -2.50 17.12 3.24
CA THR A 216 -3.08 17.33 1.90
C THR A 216 -3.08 16.07 1.04
N GLY A 217 -2.34 15.04 1.44
CA GLY A 217 -2.22 13.76 0.74
C GLY A 217 -3.53 12.96 0.70
N THR A 218 -3.49 11.77 0.08
CA THR A 218 -4.65 10.89 -0.07
C THR A 218 -5.26 10.50 1.27
N MET A 219 -4.44 10.17 2.27
CA MET A 219 -4.90 9.81 3.62
C MET A 219 -5.56 10.98 4.34
N GLY A 220 -5.02 12.20 4.20
CA GLY A 220 -5.64 13.41 4.78
C GLY A 220 -7.00 13.73 4.14
N ARG A 221 -7.15 13.52 2.84
CA ARG A 221 -8.44 13.65 2.12
C ARG A 221 -9.43 12.57 2.55
N MET A 222 -8.99 11.32 2.67
CA MET A 222 -9.81 10.19 3.12
C MET A 222 -10.37 10.39 4.54
N ALA A 223 -9.59 10.98 5.44
CA ALA A 223 -10.06 11.28 6.80
C ALA A 223 -11.25 12.29 6.80
N LYS A 224 -11.30 13.18 5.78
CA LYS A 224 -12.38 14.19 5.66
C LYS A 224 -13.58 13.68 4.86
N SER A 225 -13.34 12.87 3.83
CA SER A 225 -14.37 12.33 2.93
C SER A 225 -13.99 10.92 2.45
N PRO A 226 -14.35 9.87 3.22
CA PRO A 226 -13.98 8.49 2.88
C PRO A 226 -14.62 8.05 1.57
N SER A 227 -13.82 7.36 0.73
CA SER A 227 -14.33 6.72 -0.48
C SER A 227 -15.09 5.42 -0.14
N VAL A 228 -16.11 5.12 -0.93
CA VAL A 228 -16.83 3.82 -0.86
C VAL A 228 -15.91 2.62 -1.21
N ASP A 229 -14.79 2.87 -1.87
CA ASP A 229 -13.81 1.84 -2.23
C ASP A 229 -13.22 1.11 -1.01
N ILE A 230 -13.12 1.81 0.15
CA ILE A 230 -12.69 1.17 1.40
C ILE A 230 -13.65 0.04 1.81
N ILE A 231 -14.94 0.19 1.52
CA ILE A 231 -15.97 -0.81 1.85
C ILE A 231 -15.76 -2.04 0.97
N ALA A 232 -15.56 -1.83 -0.35
CA ALA A 232 -15.28 -2.91 -1.30
C ALA A 232 -13.96 -3.63 -0.98
N ALA A 233 -12.91 -2.90 -0.61
CA ALA A 233 -11.65 -3.48 -0.18
C ALA A 233 -11.81 -4.29 1.11
N THR A 234 -12.53 -3.74 2.11
CA THR A 234 -12.81 -4.43 3.37
C THR A 234 -13.60 -5.72 3.13
N GLU A 235 -14.59 -5.70 2.24
CA GLU A 235 -15.36 -6.88 1.89
C GLU A 235 -14.48 -7.99 1.31
N LYS A 236 -13.64 -7.67 0.33
CA LYS A 236 -12.68 -8.63 -0.24
C LYS A 236 -11.72 -9.21 0.79
N ILE A 237 -11.21 -8.38 1.72
CA ILE A 237 -10.33 -8.85 2.80
C ILE A 237 -11.09 -9.76 3.77
N MET A 238 -12.33 -9.43 4.12
CA MET A 238 -13.16 -10.25 5.02
C MET A 238 -13.56 -11.58 4.39
N ASP A 239 -13.91 -11.61 3.10
CA ASP A 239 -14.15 -12.84 2.36
C ASP A 239 -12.88 -13.71 2.33
N PHE A 240 -11.71 -13.12 2.05
CA PHE A 240 -10.42 -13.81 2.10
C PHE A 240 -10.12 -14.41 3.48
N ILE A 241 -10.34 -13.65 4.57
CA ILE A 241 -10.11 -14.12 5.94
C ILE A 241 -11.08 -15.28 6.27
N ALA A 242 -12.33 -15.22 5.82
CA ALA A 242 -13.34 -16.24 6.09
C ALA A 242 -12.93 -17.63 5.59
N ASP A 243 -12.23 -17.70 4.46
CA ASP A 243 -11.74 -18.94 3.85
C ASP A 243 -10.43 -19.46 4.44
N ARG A 244 -9.79 -18.68 5.34
CA ARG A 244 -8.44 -18.95 5.88
C ARG A 244 -8.45 -19.20 7.38
N ARG A 245 -8.47 -20.48 7.76
CA ARG A 245 -8.43 -20.90 9.19
C ARG A 245 -7.05 -20.74 9.86
N ASP A 246 -6.01 -20.55 9.07
CA ASP A 246 -4.63 -20.35 9.52
C ASP A 246 -4.32 -18.89 9.88
N LEU A 247 -5.22 -17.94 9.59
CA LEU A 247 -5.11 -16.55 9.98
C LEU A 247 -5.63 -16.32 11.42
N SER A 248 -5.00 -15.40 12.13
CA SER A 248 -5.42 -15.03 13.48
C SER A 248 -6.75 -14.26 13.47
N GLU A 249 -7.53 -14.40 14.53
CA GLU A 249 -8.76 -13.63 14.72
C GLU A 249 -8.50 -12.10 14.81
N GLU A 250 -7.26 -11.70 15.10
CA GLU A 250 -6.86 -10.29 15.10
C GLU A 250 -6.99 -9.66 13.70
N CYS A 251 -6.80 -10.44 12.62
CA CYS A 251 -7.02 -9.98 11.25
C CYS A 251 -8.46 -9.50 11.04
N THR A 252 -9.45 -10.27 11.49
CA THR A 252 -10.87 -9.88 11.46
C THR A 252 -11.10 -8.61 12.28
N TYR A 253 -10.58 -8.59 13.52
CA TYR A 253 -10.75 -7.45 14.42
C TYR A 253 -10.21 -6.17 13.82
N ILE A 254 -8.96 -6.16 13.37
CA ILE A 254 -8.31 -4.98 12.80
C ILE A 254 -9.01 -4.52 11.51
N THR A 255 -9.37 -5.45 10.62
CA THR A 255 -10.03 -5.11 9.36
C THR A 255 -11.36 -4.39 9.58
N ILE A 256 -12.21 -4.92 10.47
CA ILE A 256 -13.51 -4.33 10.80
C ILE A 256 -13.34 -3.00 11.55
N SER A 257 -12.46 -2.95 12.56
CA SER A 257 -12.22 -1.74 13.34
C SER A 257 -11.66 -0.60 12.47
N HIS A 258 -10.81 -0.94 11.50
CA HIS A 258 -10.26 0.06 10.58
C HIS A 258 -11.35 0.72 9.72
N LEU A 259 -12.29 -0.05 9.16
CA LEU A 259 -13.43 0.51 8.44
C LEU A 259 -14.27 1.42 9.36
N TYR A 260 -14.47 1.03 10.62
CA TYR A 260 -15.26 1.80 11.57
C TYR A 260 -14.66 3.18 11.87
N GLN A 261 -13.33 3.31 11.87
CA GLN A 261 -12.64 4.59 12.05
C GLN A 261 -13.05 5.63 11.00
N TYR A 262 -13.41 5.22 9.79
CA TYR A 262 -13.95 6.09 8.74
C TYR A 262 -15.47 6.22 8.81
N ALA A 263 -16.17 5.15 9.15
CA ALA A 263 -17.61 5.13 9.19
C ALA A 263 -18.20 6.03 10.32
N LEU A 264 -17.56 6.05 11.48
CA LEU A 264 -18.03 6.83 12.63
C LEU A 264 -18.03 8.35 12.39
N PRO A 265 -16.95 8.99 11.90
CA PRO A 265 -16.96 10.41 11.58
C PRO A 265 -18.03 10.79 10.56
N VAL A 266 -18.21 9.99 9.50
CA VAL A 266 -19.25 10.22 8.49
C VAL A 266 -20.64 10.14 9.10
N ALA A 267 -20.88 9.15 9.97
CA ALA A 267 -22.15 9.03 10.68
C ALA A 267 -22.44 10.23 11.55
N ILE A 268 -21.43 10.75 12.26
CA ILE A 268 -21.56 11.94 13.12
C ILE A 268 -21.86 13.18 12.28
N GLN A 269 -21.13 13.42 11.20
CA GLN A 269 -21.31 14.58 10.32
C GLN A 269 -22.70 14.64 9.69
N ASN A 270 -23.28 13.49 9.37
CA ASN A 270 -24.60 13.37 8.78
C ASN A 270 -25.73 13.26 9.83
N ASN A 271 -25.48 13.56 11.11
CA ASN A 271 -26.43 13.36 12.20
C ASN A 271 -27.07 11.96 12.18
N TYR A 272 -26.24 10.96 11.81
CA TYR A 272 -26.61 9.56 11.69
C TYR A 272 -27.74 9.28 10.67
N ARG A 273 -28.02 10.22 9.78
CA ARG A 273 -28.94 9.98 8.65
C ARG A 273 -28.19 9.17 7.59
N GLY A 274 -28.89 8.20 6.99
CA GLY A 274 -28.30 7.30 6.02
C GLY A 274 -27.82 8.04 4.76
N CYS A 275 -26.50 8.20 4.62
CA CYS A 275 -25.89 8.44 3.32
C CYS A 275 -25.45 7.09 2.72
N GLU A 276 -25.10 7.08 1.46
CA GLU A 276 -24.69 5.85 0.75
C GLU A 276 -23.56 5.11 1.49
N PHE A 277 -22.56 5.84 1.99
CA PHE A 277 -21.45 5.26 2.73
C PHE A 277 -21.91 4.55 4.00
N ILE A 278 -22.78 5.18 4.81
CA ILE A 278 -23.30 4.59 6.04
C ILE A 278 -24.12 3.34 5.73
N LEU A 279 -25.01 3.41 4.73
CA LEU A 279 -25.87 2.28 4.36
C LEU A 279 -25.05 1.07 3.89
N LYS A 280 -24.05 1.30 3.02
CA LYS A 280 -23.15 0.25 2.54
C LYS A 280 -22.31 -0.36 3.67
N THR A 281 -21.79 0.44 4.59
CA THR A 281 -21.03 -0.07 5.75
C THR A 281 -21.92 -0.89 6.67
N GLN A 282 -23.16 -0.47 6.93
CA GLN A 282 -24.12 -1.23 7.74
C GLN A 282 -24.47 -2.58 7.12
N ILE A 283 -24.64 -2.63 5.78
CA ILE A 283 -24.85 -3.89 5.04
C ILE A 283 -23.65 -4.83 5.23
N LEU A 284 -22.44 -4.31 5.07
CA LEU A 284 -21.22 -5.09 5.24
C LEU A 284 -21.08 -5.63 6.67
N TYR A 285 -21.34 -4.81 7.69
CA TYR A 285 -21.30 -5.27 9.09
C TYR A 285 -22.35 -6.37 9.37
N ARG A 286 -23.55 -6.28 8.79
CA ARG A 286 -24.54 -7.35 8.90
C ARG A 286 -24.09 -8.65 8.23
N LYS A 287 -23.47 -8.54 7.03
CA LYS A 287 -22.91 -9.70 6.31
C LYS A 287 -21.93 -10.50 7.17
N TYR A 288 -21.05 -9.81 7.90
CA TYR A 288 -20.00 -10.47 8.71
C TYR A 288 -20.30 -10.51 10.22
N MET A 289 -21.55 -10.25 10.63
CA MET A 289 -21.91 -10.14 12.04
C MET A 289 -21.58 -11.42 12.83
N GLU A 290 -21.78 -12.59 12.27
CA GLU A 290 -21.45 -13.85 12.93
C GLU A 290 -19.95 -13.97 13.24
N GLN A 291 -19.08 -13.61 12.28
CA GLN A 291 -17.63 -13.60 12.47
C GLN A 291 -17.21 -12.55 13.49
N ILE A 292 -17.80 -11.36 13.45
CA ILE A 292 -17.57 -10.28 14.42
C ILE A 292 -17.89 -10.75 15.85
N LEU A 293 -19.07 -11.37 16.05
CA LEU A 293 -19.49 -11.83 17.37
C LEU A 293 -18.64 -12.99 17.89
N LYS A 294 -18.22 -13.91 17.02
CA LYS A 294 -17.34 -15.03 17.37
C LYS A 294 -15.87 -14.64 17.57
N CYS A 295 -15.42 -13.51 17.04
CA CYS A 295 -14.01 -13.06 17.13
C CYS A 295 -13.57 -12.84 18.58
N LYS A 296 -12.71 -13.72 19.12
CA LYS A 296 -12.23 -13.63 20.52
C LYS A 296 -11.25 -12.47 20.72
N ALA A 297 -10.51 -12.09 19.67
CA ALA A 297 -9.58 -10.95 19.71
C ALA A 297 -10.31 -9.61 19.90
N MET A 298 -11.61 -9.54 19.56
CA MET A 298 -12.39 -8.31 19.64
C MET A 298 -13.03 -8.13 21.03
N PRO A 299 -12.81 -6.96 21.72
CA PRO A 299 -13.46 -6.66 22.98
C PRO A 299 -14.98 -6.71 22.88
N TRP A 300 -15.67 -7.24 23.89
CA TRP A 300 -17.12 -7.38 23.88
C TRP A 300 -17.86 -6.03 23.72
N LYS A 301 -17.30 -4.95 24.26
CA LYS A 301 -17.87 -3.60 24.09
C LYS A 301 -17.91 -3.17 22.62
N GLU A 302 -16.87 -3.48 21.86
CA GLU A 302 -16.82 -3.15 20.44
C GLU A 302 -17.77 -4.00 19.62
N LYS A 303 -17.94 -5.27 19.96
CA LYS A 303 -18.97 -6.14 19.35
C LYS A 303 -20.37 -5.54 19.50
N VAL A 304 -20.70 -5.02 20.69
CA VAL A 304 -21.96 -4.33 20.94
C VAL A 304 -22.08 -3.07 20.08
N ILE A 305 -21.02 -2.27 19.99
CA ILE A 305 -21.01 -1.05 19.18
C ILE A 305 -21.25 -1.41 17.69
N PHE A 306 -20.55 -2.41 17.15
CA PHE A 306 -20.70 -2.82 15.76
C PHE A 306 -22.08 -3.43 15.47
N TYR A 307 -22.62 -4.21 16.41
CA TYR A 307 -23.98 -4.72 16.30
C TYR A 307 -25.02 -3.59 16.23
N LEU A 308 -24.95 -2.64 17.14
CA LEU A 308 -25.85 -1.48 17.17
C LEU A 308 -25.72 -0.65 15.90
N TYR A 309 -24.48 -0.37 15.46
CA TYR A 309 -24.21 0.36 14.22
C TYR A 309 -24.83 -0.33 13.00
N ALA A 310 -24.62 -1.64 12.87
CA ALA A 310 -25.12 -2.46 11.76
C ALA A 310 -26.65 -2.42 11.64
N HIS A 311 -27.38 -2.28 12.77
CA HIS A 311 -28.83 -2.26 12.83
C HIS A 311 -29.44 -0.86 12.86
N GLY A 312 -28.63 0.17 12.60
CA GLY A 312 -29.09 1.56 12.54
C GLY A 312 -29.30 2.23 13.89
N TYR A 313 -28.95 1.56 14.99
CA TYR A 313 -28.95 2.16 16.32
C TYR A 313 -27.69 3.00 16.51
N VAL A 314 -27.63 4.12 15.84
CA VAL A 314 -26.47 5.02 15.98
C VAL A 314 -26.75 5.96 17.15
N TYR A 315 -26.23 5.60 18.30
CA TYR A 315 -26.45 6.36 19.53
C TYR A 315 -25.55 7.57 19.63
N THR A 316 -26.12 8.61 20.21
CA THR A 316 -25.47 9.88 20.51
C THR A 316 -24.11 9.68 21.21
N ASN A 317 -23.16 10.59 20.94
CA ASN A 317 -21.81 10.67 21.52
C ASN A 317 -21.74 10.36 23.04
N LYS A 318 -22.84 10.55 23.80
CA LYS A 318 -22.90 10.23 25.24
C LYS A 318 -22.84 8.74 25.53
N PHE A 319 -23.46 7.89 24.71
CA PHE A 319 -23.50 6.43 24.94
C PHE A 319 -22.16 5.79 24.56
N ILE A 320 -21.60 6.17 23.41
CA ILE A 320 -20.29 5.66 22.96
C ILE A 320 -19.18 6.05 23.94
N LYS A 321 -19.14 7.31 24.40
CA LYS A 321 -18.19 7.76 25.45
C LYS A 321 -18.35 7.04 26.78
N LYS A 322 -19.56 6.54 27.12
CA LYS A 322 -19.82 5.77 28.34
C LYS A 322 -19.40 4.29 28.21
N ILE A 323 -19.39 3.75 26.99
CA ILE A 323 -18.92 2.38 26.71
C ILE A 323 -17.39 2.35 26.60
N GLN A 324 -16.76 3.42 26.11
CA GLN A 324 -15.30 3.53 25.97
C GLN A 324 -14.56 3.84 27.30
N ARG A 325 -15.27 4.26 28.33
CA ARG A 325 -14.79 4.35 29.71
C ARG A 325 -15.06 3.04 30.47
#